data_eda90ab5e00776de001220aaf7013c12
#
_entry.id   eda90ab5e00776de001220aaf7013c12
#
_cell.length_a   1.000
_cell.length_b   1.000
_cell.length_c   1.000
_cell.angle_alpha   90.00
_cell.angle_beta   90.00
_cell.angle_gamma   90.00
#
_symmetry.space_group_name_H-M   'P 1'
#
loop_
_entity.id
_entity.type
_entity.pdbx_description
1 polymer ?
#
loop_
_entity_poly.entity_id
_entity_poly.type
_entity_poly.pdbx_seq_one_letter_code
_entity_poly.pdbx_strand_id
1 'polypeptide(L)'
;MLDFVKLMMGQDPKPVRALVEIYTKQASSACIRAKWLLCHKGVKYTEYRIDQDELAAITMVDRTGGRRDLPQIFINNQHIGGDSELDRLNREGELDHLLAEVYNY
;
A
#
# COMPACT_ATOMS: atom_id res chain seq x y z
N MET A 1 21.25 -4.74 23.45
CA MET A 1 20.64 -3.43 23.16
C MET A 1 19.47 -3.54 22.21
N LEU A 2 19.62 -4.26 21.13
CA LEU A 2 18.50 -4.46 20.22
C LEU A 2 17.34 -5.17 20.89
N ASP A 3 17.68 -6.18 21.70
CA ASP A 3 16.65 -6.93 22.43
C ASP A 3 15.89 -6.06 23.43
N PHE A 4 16.58 -5.09 24.00
CA PHE A 4 15.94 -4.14 24.90
C PHE A 4 14.88 -3.33 24.18
N VAL A 5 15.18 -2.87 22.96
CA VAL A 5 14.21 -2.11 22.15
C VAL A 5 13.00 -2.96 21.81
N LYS A 6 13.24 -4.21 21.42
CA LYS A 6 12.14 -5.14 21.12
C LYS A 6 11.26 -5.37 22.34
N LEU A 7 11.86 -5.56 23.49
CA LEU A 7 11.11 -5.73 24.73
C LEU A 7 10.27 -4.51 25.07
N MET A 8 10.82 -3.32 24.84
CA MET A 8 10.11 -2.09 25.08
C MET A 8 8.90 -1.94 24.19
N MET A 9 9.00 -2.40 22.96
CA MET A 9 7.91 -2.32 21.99
C MET A 9 6.95 -3.49 22.07
N GLY A 10 7.27 -4.48 22.87
CA GLY A 10 6.41 -5.62 23.12
C GLY A 10 6.51 -6.75 22.13
N GLN A 11 6.90 -6.51 20.89
CA GLN A 11 7.01 -7.57 19.89
C GLN A 11 7.68 -7.02 18.63
N ASP A 12 8.21 -7.93 17.83
CA ASP A 12 8.76 -7.58 16.53
C ASP A 12 7.64 -7.23 15.57
N PRO A 13 7.88 -6.25 14.70
CA PRO A 13 6.91 -5.99 13.63
C PRO A 13 6.83 -7.20 12.70
N LYS A 14 5.64 -7.46 12.18
CA LYS A 14 5.45 -8.53 11.21
C LYS A 14 6.24 -8.20 9.93
N PRO A 15 6.90 -9.19 9.33
CA PRO A 15 7.62 -8.94 8.07
C PRO A 15 6.65 -8.61 6.95
N VAL A 16 7.06 -7.67 6.08
CA VAL A 16 6.31 -7.37 4.87
C VAL A 16 6.86 -8.25 3.76
N ARG A 17 6.02 -9.10 3.19
CA ARG A 17 6.39 -10.04 2.14
C ARG A 17 5.56 -9.85 0.88
N ALA A 18 4.53 -9.05 0.96
CA ALA A 18 3.61 -8.82 -0.14
C ALA A 18 4.22 -7.89 -1.20
N LEU A 19 3.79 -8.09 -2.44
CA LEU A 19 4.03 -7.12 -3.51
C LEU A 19 2.99 -6.03 -3.37
N VAL A 20 3.44 -4.79 -3.16
CA VAL A 20 2.55 -3.64 -3.00
C VAL A 20 2.77 -2.66 -4.13
N GLU A 21 1.70 -2.30 -4.82
CA GLU A 21 1.71 -1.35 -5.93
C GLU A 21 0.71 -0.23 -5.64
N ILE A 22 1.09 0.99 -5.97
CA ILE A 22 0.22 2.15 -5.75
C ILE A 22 0.29 3.09 -6.95
N TYR A 23 -0.89 3.47 -7.44
CA TYR A 23 -1.04 4.48 -8.50
C TYR A 23 -1.35 5.82 -7.85
N THR A 24 -0.60 6.84 -8.23
CA THR A 24 -0.66 8.16 -7.57
C THR A 24 -0.56 9.30 -8.57
N LYS A 25 -0.71 10.52 -8.06
CA LYS A 25 -0.33 11.73 -8.78
C LYS A 25 0.29 12.72 -7.80
N GLN A 26 0.96 13.73 -8.34
CA GLN A 26 1.57 14.77 -7.52
C GLN A 26 0.51 15.61 -6.81
N ALA A 27 0.84 16.10 -5.63
CA ALA A 27 0.03 17.05 -4.87
C ALA A 27 -1.36 16.52 -4.48
N SER A 28 -1.50 15.22 -4.33
CA SER A 28 -2.73 14.61 -3.83
C SER A 28 -2.56 14.26 -2.36
N SER A 29 -3.38 14.87 -1.49
CA SER A 29 -3.31 14.58 -0.06
C SER A 29 -3.68 13.13 0.24
N ALA A 30 -4.61 12.55 -0.49
CA ALA A 30 -4.98 11.15 -0.33
C ALA A 30 -3.82 10.22 -0.67
N CYS A 31 -3.08 10.52 -1.75
CA CYS A 31 -1.89 9.75 -2.12
C CYS A 31 -0.80 9.89 -1.07
N ILE A 32 -0.62 11.08 -0.53
CA ILE A 32 0.38 11.32 0.52
C ILE A 32 0.03 10.51 1.76
N ARG A 33 -1.24 10.50 2.17
CA ARG A 33 -1.67 9.73 3.35
C ARG A 33 -1.43 8.23 3.15
N ALA A 34 -1.78 7.71 1.98
CA ALA A 34 -1.59 6.29 1.69
C ALA A 34 -0.12 5.91 1.71
N LYS A 35 0.73 6.70 1.05
CA LYS A 35 2.18 6.45 1.03
C LYS A 35 2.77 6.55 2.43
N TRP A 36 2.31 7.51 3.22
CA TRP A 36 2.78 7.65 4.59
C TRP A 36 2.45 6.42 5.43
N LEU A 37 1.22 5.92 5.33
CA LEU A 37 0.82 4.72 6.06
C LEU A 37 1.65 3.50 5.65
N LEU A 38 1.83 3.28 4.36
CA LEU A 38 2.64 2.17 3.86
C LEU A 38 4.08 2.29 4.33
N CYS A 39 4.64 3.47 4.26
CA CYS A 39 6.01 3.72 4.72
C CYS A 39 6.13 3.45 6.22
N HIS A 40 5.16 3.89 7.01
CA HIS A 40 5.13 3.65 8.45
C HIS A 40 5.07 2.16 8.79
N LYS A 41 4.45 1.37 7.93
CA LYS A 41 4.39 -0.10 8.07
C LYS A 41 5.65 -0.79 7.58
N GLY A 42 6.64 -0.05 7.08
CA GLY A 42 7.87 -0.64 6.55
C GLY A 42 7.74 -1.21 5.16
N VAL A 43 6.70 -0.81 4.42
CA VAL A 43 6.44 -1.34 3.09
C VAL A 43 7.31 -0.64 2.06
N LYS A 44 7.97 -1.42 1.22
CA LYS A 44 8.60 -0.93 0.00
C LYS A 44 7.62 -1.20 -1.13
N TYR A 45 7.01 -0.14 -1.63
CA TYR A 45 5.98 -0.26 -2.66
C TYR A 45 6.52 0.21 -4.00
N THR A 46 5.88 -0.26 -5.07
CA THR A 46 6.12 0.25 -6.42
C THR A 46 5.09 1.34 -6.67
N GLU A 47 5.57 2.52 -7.01
CA GLU A 47 4.70 3.67 -7.27
C GLU A 47 4.63 3.95 -8.76
N TYR A 48 3.42 4.07 -9.28
CA TYR A 48 3.16 4.46 -10.67
C TYR A 48 2.52 5.84 -10.67
N ARG A 49 3.21 6.82 -11.22
CA ARG A 49 2.72 8.20 -11.31
C ARG A 49 1.93 8.37 -12.59
N ILE A 50 0.62 8.42 -12.49
CA ILE A 50 -0.24 8.52 -13.68
C ILE A 50 -0.17 9.88 -14.35
N ASP A 51 0.28 10.90 -13.63
CA ASP A 51 0.49 12.25 -14.21
C ASP A 51 1.79 12.35 -14.99
N GLN A 52 2.65 11.34 -14.93
CA GLN A 52 3.91 11.28 -15.65
C GLN A 52 3.97 10.15 -16.67
N ASP A 53 3.05 9.19 -16.58
CA ASP A 53 3.08 7.99 -17.40
C ASP A 53 1.66 7.66 -17.85
N GLU A 54 1.38 7.94 -19.09
CA GLU A 54 0.06 7.71 -19.68
C GLU A 54 -0.33 6.23 -19.68
N LEU A 55 0.66 5.36 -19.92
CA LEU A 55 0.40 3.92 -19.90
C LEU A 55 -0.01 3.45 -18.51
N ALA A 56 0.61 4.02 -17.47
CA ALA A 56 0.22 3.70 -16.10
C ALA A 56 -1.23 4.12 -15.83
N ALA A 57 -1.65 5.28 -16.34
CA ALA A 57 -3.02 5.75 -16.18
C ALA A 57 -4.01 4.80 -16.86
N ILE A 58 -3.72 4.35 -18.06
CA ILE A 58 -4.56 3.41 -18.79
C ILE A 58 -4.63 2.07 -18.04
N THR A 59 -3.50 1.58 -17.60
CA THR A 59 -3.40 0.32 -16.88
C THR A 59 -4.20 0.37 -15.57
N MET A 60 -4.14 1.49 -14.85
CA MET A 60 -4.91 1.66 -13.62
C MET A 60 -6.40 1.55 -13.87
N VAL A 61 -6.90 2.24 -14.87
CA VAL A 61 -8.34 2.21 -15.21
C VAL A 61 -8.76 0.79 -15.55
N ASP A 62 -7.94 0.09 -16.32
CA ASP A 62 -8.22 -1.30 -16.68
C ASP A 62 -8.23 -2.22 -15.46
N ARG A 63 -7.21 -2.13 -14.61
CA ARG A 63 -7.07 -2.99 -13.44
C ARG A 63 -8.14 -2.74 -12.37
N THR A 64 -8.71 -1.55 -12.33
CA THR A 64 -9.68 -1.17 -11.29
C THR A 64 -11.13 -1.27 -11.76
N GLY A 65 -11.35 -1.73 -12.99
CA GLY A 65 -12.71 -1.81 -13.51
C GLY A 65 -13.31 -0.44 -13.82
N GLY A 66 -12.46 0.54 -14.14
CA GLY A 66 -12.92 1.86 -14.56
C GLY A 66 -12.72 2.98 -13.54
N ARG A 67 -12.10 2.72 -12.40
CA ARG A 67 -11.87 3.77 -11.40
C ARG A 67 -10.77 4.71 -11.84
N ARG A 68 -10.98 6.00 -11.59
CA ARG A 68 -10.03 7.05 -11.92
C ARG A 68 -9.58 7.85 -10.71
N ASP A 69 -10.20 7.62 -9.56
CA ASP A 69 -9.82 8.29 -8.31
C ASP A 69 -8.50 7.75 -7.80
N LEU A 70 -7.77 8.56 -7.04
CA LEU A 70 -6.43 8.25 -6.56
C LEU A 70 -6.37 8.40 -5.04
N PRO A 71 -5.53 7.63 -4.40
CA PRO A 71 -4.68 6.57 -4.96
C PRO A 71 -5.46 5.30 -5.28
N GLN A 72 -4.85 4.39 -6.04
CA GLN A 72 -5.36 3.03 -6.21
C GLN A 72 -4.25 2.07 -5.80
N ILE A 73 -4.56 1.15 -4.90
CA ILE A 73 -3.59 0.30 -4.23
C ILE A 73 -3.89 -1.16 -4.52
N PHE A 74 -2.83 -1.91 -4.82
CA PHE A 74 -2.90 -3.35 -5.03
C PHE A 74 -1.92 -4.03 -4.09
N ILE A 75 -2.37 -5.12 -3.46
CA ILE A 75 -1.51 -5.96 -2.62
C ILE A 75 -1.60 -7.37 -3.19
N ASN A 76 -0.45 -7.92 -3.58
CA ASN A 76 -0.37 -9.23 -4.23
C ASN A 76 -1.34 -9.34 -5.41
N ASN A 77 -1.38 -8.28 -6.22
CA ASN A 77 -2.22 -8.17 -7.40
C ASN A 77 -3.73 -8.12 -7.10
N GLN A 78 -4.10 -7.99 -5.85
CA GLN A 78 -5.48 -7.83 -5.44
C GLN A 78 -5.80 -6.35 -5.24
N HIS A 79 -6.87 -5.88 -5.85
CA HIS A 79 -7.28 -4.48 -5.75
C HIS A 79 -7.82 -4.19 -4.35
N ILE A 80 -7.14 -3.29 -3.65
CA ILE A 80 -7.55 -2.86 -2.30
C ILE A 80 -8.48 -1.66 -2.37
N GLY A 81 -8.21 -0.73 -3.26
CA GLY A 81 -8.96 0.51 -3.39
C GLY A 81 -8.10 1.73 -3.12
N GLY A 82 -8.69 2.74 -2.52
CA GLY A 82 -8.01 4.01 -2.22
C GLY A 82 -7.51 4.10 -0.79
N ASP A 83 -7.21 5.34 -0.38
CA ASP A 83 -6.68 5.58 0.96
C ASP A 83 -7.70 5.28 2.06
N SER A 84 -8.99 5.47 1.79
CA SER A 84 -10.04 5.16 2.77
C SER A 84 -10.12 3.67 3.04
N GLU A 85 -10.08 2.84 2.00
CA GLU A 85 -10.10 1.38 2.14
C GLU A 85 -8.83 0.89 2.83
N LEU A 86 -7.69 1.48 2.48
CA LEU A 86 -6.41 1.14 3.13
C LEU A 86 -6.45 1.46 4.62
N ASP A 87 -6.96 2.64 4.98
CA ASP A 87 -7.07 3.07 6.36
C ASP A 87 -8.01 2.17 7.15
N ARG A 88 -9.14 1.80 6.56
CA ARG A 88 -10.10 0.90 7.19
C ARG A 88 -9.46 -0.47 7.49
N LEU A 89 -8.75 -1.03 6.51
CA LEU A 89 -8.07 -2.31 6.71
C LEU A 89 -7.03 -2.22 7.82
N ASN A 90 -6.34 -1.09 7.91
CA ASN A 90 -5.36 -0.87 8.96
C ASN A 90 -6.03 -0.83 10.34
N ARG A 91 -7.13 -0.11 10.45
CA ARG A 91 -7.86 0.00 11.73
C ARG A 91 -8.46 -1.33 12.16
N GLU A 92 -8.85 -2.17 11.22
CA GLU A 92 -9.43 -3.48 11.51
C GLU A 92 -8.38 -4.56 11.75
N GLY A 93 -7.10 -4.23 11.60
CA GLY A 93 -6.02 -5.20 11.79
C GLY A 93 -5.79 -6.12 10.60
N GLU A 94 -6.52 -5.94 9.52
CA GLU A 94 -6.42 -6.79 8.34
C GLU A 94 -5.22 -6.45 7.46
N LEU A 95 -4.78 -5.18 7.48
CA LEU A 95 -3.69 -4.75 6.62
C LEU A 95 -2.40 -5.52 6.91
N ASP A 96 -2.07 -5.73 8.18
CA ASP A 96 -0.86 -6.45 8.54
C ASP A 96 -0.88 -7.89 8.04
N HIS A 97 -2.04 -8.53 8.04
CA HIS A 97 -2.19 -9.89 7.49
C HIS A 97 -1.94 -9.91 5.99
N LEU A 98 -2.52 -8.95 5.28
CA LEU A 98 -2.33 -8.86 3.83
C LEU A 98 -0.87 -8.61 3.47
N LEU A 99 -0.20 -7.74 4.23
CA LEU A 99 1.20 -7.40 3.97
C LEU A 99 2.17 -8.55 4.29
N ALA A 100 1.76 -9.48 5.15
CA ALA A 100 2.58 -10.63 5.52
C ALA A 100 2.49 -11.78 4.50
N GLU A 101 1.51 -11.76 3.61
CA GLU A 101 1.32 -12.82 2.62
C GLU A 101 2.38 -12.73 1.52
N VAL A 102 2.93 -13.89 1.16
CA VAL A 102 3.91 -13.98 0.08
C VAL A 102 3.17 -13.93 -1.26
N TYR A 103 3.70 -13.14 -2.19
CA TYR A 103 3.15 -13.09 -3.54
C TYR A 103 3.46 -14.39 -4.29
N ASN A 104 2.42 -15.05 -4.80
CA ASN A 104 2.54 -16.27 -5.60
C ASN A 104 2.38 -15.94 -7.07
N TYR A 105 3.39 -16.29 -7.85
CA TYR A 105 3.33 -16.12 -9.31
C TYR A 105 2.47 -17.18 -9.94
#